data_51a2bf95e312d23b3a6b4a526f3bef5a
#
_entry.id   51a2bf95e312d23b3a6b4a526f3bef5a
#
_cell.length_a   1.000
_cell.length_b   1.000
_cell.length_c   1.000
_cell.angle_alpha   90.00
_cell.angle_beta   90.00
_cell.angle_gamma   90.00
#
_symmetry.space_group_name_H-M   'P 1'
#
loop_
_entity.id
_entity.type
_entity.pdbx_description
1 polymer ?
#
loop_
_entity_poly.entity_id
_entity_poly.type
_entity_poly.pdbx_seq_one_letter_code
_entity_poly.pdbx_strand_id
1 'polypeptide(L)'
;MRIHKSFGSVLAILLMVAAFGCESTSSKKKKKEYLPASRGVFGQILLVMDSASMKGPIGDALDEVFLSPYAVLPQSEPKFKILRITPEDFTASLLFQANVVRVYSSDNRSKSADLTKQAMPKSILSKLSSTDPSDYMAVAKDVYARGQEVMFLYGNTQEELAGKIMMHADVIQQHFNEREKKRIRTDIYSSKESKELGKHIQDKFGVKLRIPFAYKKADEGQQFIWFRNPGQKIDKSFFLTETPFVSESQLEPDSIIAFRDRVCKEYVLGNDDPDSYMLTQTILKPETRTVDFNGKYAVEIRGLWRLNEIAMGGPYVGYAIVDEAQQKLFYLEGFAYRPGGNKRELIRELEAILWTFQTSDELPKQSAAK
;
A
#
# COMPACT_ATOMS: atom_id res chain seq x y z
N MET A 1 79.86 -56.14 -30.79
CA MET A 1 80.32 -55.61 -32.10
C MET A 1 79.34 -54.58 -32.59
N ARG A 2 79.83 -53.35 -32.74
CA ARG A 2 79.27 -52.22 -33.49
C ARG A 2 77.83 -51.75 -33.08
N ILE A 3 77.75 -50.67 -32.33
CA ILE A 3 77.74 -49.26 -32.72
C ILE A 3 76.61 -48.97 -33.75
N HIS A 4 75.62 -48.24 -33.37
CA HIS A 4 75.39 -46.95 -33.99
C HIS A 4 74.50 -46.06 -33.15
N LYS A 5 75.15 -44.96 -32.79
CA LYS A 5 74.47 -43.74 -32.29
C LYS A 5 73.60 -43.19 -33.40
N SER A 6 72.42 -42.76 -33.07
CA SER A 6 71.81 -41.70 -33.86
C SER A 6 71.13 -40.70 -32.93
N PHE A 7 71.70 -39.55 -33.03
CA PHE A 7 71.27 -38.28 -32.46
C PHE A 7 69.88 -37.99 -33.01
N GLY A 8 68.94 -37.94 -32.16
CA GLY A 8 67.60 -37.41 -32.44
C GLY A 8 67.40 -36.12 -31.63
N SER A 9 67.42 -35.03 -32.34
CA SER A 9 67.33 -33.66 -31.83
C SER A 9 66.13 -33.50 -30.89
N VAL A 10 66.48 -33.08 -29.71
CA VAL A 10 65.48 -32.52 -28.74
C VAL A 10 65.02 -31.20 -29.31
N LEU A 11 63.91 -31.25 -30.03
CA LEU A 11 63.17 -30.07 -30.33
C LEU A 11 62.27 -29.80 -29.12
N ALA A 12 62.82 -29.06 -28.21
CA ALA A 12 62.04 -28.47 -27.11
C ALA A 12 61.07 -27.46 -27.74
N ILE A 13 59.91 -27.96 -28.17
CA ILE A 13 58.77 -27.08 -28.41
C ILE A 13 58.33 -26.57 -27.07
N LEU A 14 58.80 -25.38 -26.77
CA LEU A 14 58.32 -24.54 -25.71
C LEU A 14 56.87 -24.16 -26.07
N LEU A 15 55.95 -25.04 -25.77
CA LEU A 15 54.53 -24.71 -25.76
C LEU A 15 54.31 -23.72 -24.59
N MET A 16 54.54 -22.44 -24.93
CA MET A 16 53.96 -21.35 -24.16
C MET A 16 52.44 -21.49 -24.18
N VAL A 17 51.91 -22.29 -23.28
CA VAL A 17 50.49 -22.20 -22.90
C VAL A 17 50.39 -20.86 -22.22
N ALA A 18 50.04 -19.85 -23.06
CA ALA A 18 49.48 -18.62 -22.54
C ALA A 18 48.17 -19.04 -21.83
N ALA A 19 48.30 -19.32 -20.57
CA ALA A 19 47.17 -19.36 -19.67
C ALA A 19 46.55 -17.94 -19.71
N PHE A 20 45.74 -17.67 -20.73
CA PHE A 20 44.71 -16.67 -20.57
C PHE A 20 43.83 -17.17 -19.40
N GLY A 21 44.24 -16.76 -18.21
CA GLY A 21 43.38 -16.76 -17.06
C GLY A 21 42.19 -15.90 -17.43
N CYS A 22 41.17 -16.53 -18.03
CA CYS A 22 39.83 -16.05 -17.83
C CYS A 22 39.63 -16.04 -16.31
N GLU A 23 39.95 -14.92 -15.67
CA GLU A 23 39.25 -14.53 -14.46
C GLU A 23 37.78 -14.49 -14.87
N SER A 24 37.14 -15.66 -14.81
CA SER A 24 35.72 -15.71 -14.63
C SER A 24 35.49 -14.98 -13.31
N THR A 25 35.18 -13.71 -13.39
CA THR A 25 34.39 -13.03 -12.40
C THR A 25 33.06 -13.78 -12.31
N SER A 26 33.12 -14.97 -11.72
CA SER A 26 31.96 -15.60 -11.16
C SER A 26 31.53 -14.64 -10.06
N SER A 27 30.73 -13.63 -10.45
CA SER A 27 29.83 -13.00 -9.50
C SER A 27 29.15 -14.19 -8.83
N LYS A 28 29.61 -14.52 -7.62
CA LYS A 28 28.93 -15.44 -6.74
C LYS A 28 27.54 -14.83 -6.59
N LYS A 29 26.59 -15.23 -7.46
CA LYS A 29 25.17 -15.06 -7.20
C LYS A 29 25.02 -15.67 -5.82
N LYS A 30 24.99 -14.82 -4.78
CA LYS A 30 24.62 -15.24 -3.44
C LYS A 30 23.37 -16.07 -3.67
N LYS A 31 23.41 -17.38 -3.37
CA LYS A 31 22.21 -18.21 -3.33
C LYS A 31 21.20 -17.39 -2.58
N LYS A 32 20.12 -16.97 -3.26
CA LYS A 32 19.06 -16.19 -2.64
C LYS A 32 18.54 -17.11 -1.55
N GLU A 33 18.93 -16.82 -0.31
CA GLU A 33 18.54 -17.59 0.84
C GLU A 33 17.01 -17.64 0.82
N TYR A 34 16.43 -18.83 0.96
CA TYR A 34 14.98 -18.98 0.90
C TYR A 34 14.37 -18.32 2.13
N LEU A 35 13.91 -17.09 1.96
CA LEU A 35 13.20 -16.38 2.99
C LEU A 35 11.73 -16.85 3.03
N PRO A 36 11.19 -17.18 4.22
CA PRO A 36 9.78 -17.46 4.38
C PRO A 36 8.96 -16.22 3.99
N ALA A 37 7.68 -16.40 3.67
CA ALA A 37 6.80 -15.26 3.43
C ALA A 37 6.58 -14.46 4.72
N SER A 38 6.55 -13.15 4.61
CA SER A 38 6.17 -12.29 5.73
C SER A 38 4.71 -12.52 6.09
N ARG A 39 4.37 -12.30 7.37
CA ARG A 39 3.02 -12.49 7.92
C ARG A 39 2.65 -11.33 8.83
N GLY A 40 1.42 -11.31 9.28
CA GLY A 40 0.87 -10.29 10.16
C GLY A 40 -0.42 -9.71 9.62
N VAL A 41 -1.27 -9.22 10.52
CA VAL A 41 -2.56 -8.62 10.19
C VAL A 41 -2.35 -7.35 9.36
N PHE A 42 -3.26 -7.05 8.46
CA PHE A 42 -3.22 -5.79 7.74
C PHE A 42 -3.35 -4.60 8.70
N GLY A 43 -2.65 -3.52 8.37
CA GLY A 43 -2.62 -2.32 9.19
C GLY A 43 -1.89 -2.48 10.54
N GLN A 44 -1.15 -3.56 10.76
CA GLN A 44 -0.34 -3.76 11.97
C GLN A 44 1.12 -3.40 11.72
N ILE A 45 1.69 -2.67 12.68
CA ILE A 45 3.10 -2.31 12.77
C ILE A 45 3.67 -2.90 14.06
N LEU A 46 4.77 -3.65 13.93
CA LEU A 46 5.57 -4.10 15.06
C LEU A 46 6.61 -3.03 15.37
N LEU A 47 6.45 -2.36 16.50
CA LEU A 47 7.36 -1.33 16.99
C LEU A 47 8.36 -1.94 17.98
N VAL A 48 9.63 -1.96 17.58
CA VAL A 48 10.74 -2.53 18.35
C VAL A 48 11.62 -1.40 18.90
N MET A 49 11.54 -1.15 20.18
CA MET A 49 12.32 -0.11 20.86
C MET A 49 12.43 -0.41 22.37
N ASP A 50 13.37 0.22 23.03
CA ASP A 50 13.52 0.04 24.48
C ASP A 50 12.35 0.64 25.28
N SER A 51 12.14 0.12 26.48
CA SER A 51 10.99 0.49 27.32
C SER A 51 11.02 1.95 27.81
N ALA A 52 12.18 2.58 27.92
CA ALA A 52 12.27 3.99 28.33
C ALA A 52 11.86 4.89 27.16
N SER A 53 12.37 4.63 25.96
CA SER A 53 11.96 5.36 24.74
C SER A 53 10.48 5.17 24.40
N MET A 54 9.88 4.01 24.74
CA MET A 54 8.42 3.78 24.60
C MET A 54 7.58 4.75 25.42
N LYS A 55 8.09 5.19 26.58
CA LYS A 55 7.42 6.09 27.53
C LYS A 55 7.89 7.53 27.42
N GLY A 56 8.81 7.81 26.51
CA GLY A 56 9.40 9.12 26.30
C GLY A 56 8.92 9.81 25.02
N PRO A 57 9.55 10.93 24.65
CA PRO A 57 9.14 11.76 23.52
C PRO A 57 9.00 11.00 22.18
N ILE A 58 9.85 9.98 21.94
CA ILE A 58 9.76 9.16 20.74
C ILE A 58 8.48 8.32 20.75
N GLY A 59 8.13 7.72 21.88
CA GLY A 59 6.90 6.94 22.02
C GLY A 59 5.66 7.80 21.74
N ASP A 60 5.61 8.99 22.32
CA ASP A 60 4.51 9.96 22.11
C ASP A 60 4.40 10.37 20.63
N ALA A 61 5.54 10.69 19.99
CA ALA A 61 5.57 11.04 18.58
C ALA A 61 5.08 9.89 17.67
N LEU A 62 5.47 8.65 17.96
CA LEU A 62 5.03 7.48 17.19
C LEU A 62 3.56 7.16 17.43
N ASP A 63 3.03 7.45 18.63
CA ASP A 63 1.61 7.32 18.90
C ASP A 63 0.81 8.32 18.09
N GLU A 64 1.24 9.58 18.03
CA GLU A 64 0.60 10.58 17.18
C GLU A 64 0.63 10.18 15.70
N VAL A 65 1.76 9.67 15.22
CA VAL A 65 1.90 9.22 13.83
C VAL A 65 0.98 8.04 13.51
N PHE A 66 0.94 7.02 14.34
CA PHE A 66 0.28 5.76 13.99
C PHE A 66 -1.12 5.58 14.57
N LEU A 67 -1.40 6.18 15.74
CA LEU A 67 -2.68 6.02 16.43
C LEU A 67 -3.64 7.19 16.19
N SER A 68 -3.22 8.24 15.46
CA SER A 68 -4.15 9.29 15.04
C SER A 68 -5.35 8.69 14.31
N PRO A 69 -6.54 9.29 14.40
CA PRO A 69 -7.76 8.75 13.82
C PRO A 69 -7.64 8.52 12.30
N TYR A 70 -8.16 7.40 11.84
CA TYR A 70 -8.39 7.16 10.42
C TYR A 70 -9.56 8.03 9.94
N ALA A 71 -9.39 8.69 8.79
CA ALA A 71 -10.33 9.69 8.32
C ALA A 71 -11.75 9.15 8.12
N VAL A 72 -12.71 9.88 8.61
CA VAL A 72 -14.17 9.74 8.40
C VAL A 72 -14.69 8.31 8.58
N LEU A 73 -14.58 7.80 9.81
CA LEU A 73 -15.25 6.58 10.22
C LEU A 73 -16.35 6.88 11.25
N PRO A 74 -17.46 6.14 11.29
CA PRO A 74 -18.54 6.37 12.25
C PRO A 74 -18.13 6.09 13.71
N GLN A 75 -17.06 5.33 13.88
CA GLN A 75 -16.38 5.08 15.16
C GLN A 75 -14.92 5.39 14.96
N SER A 76 -14.30 6.10 15.90
CA SER A 76 -12.87 6.40 15.81
C SER A 76 -12.05 5.11 15.83
N GLU A 77 -11.24 4.92 14.80
CA GLU A 77 -10.26 3.84 14.70
C GLU A 77 -8.90 4.45 14.41
N PRO A 78 -7.82 3.98 15.04
CA PRO A 78 -6.47 4.48 14.77
C PRO A 78 -6.05 4.13 13.34
N LYS A 79 -5.18 4.93 12.73
CA LYS A 79 -4.63 4.66 11.39
C LYS A 79 -3.97 3.29 11.28
N PHE A 80 -3.25 2.88 12.34
CA PHE A 80 -2.59 1.57 12.41
C PHE A 80 -2.81 0.90 13.75
N LYS A 81 -2.58 -0.41 13.82
CA LYS A 81 -2.47 -1.17 15.06
C LYS A 81 -0.99 -1.28 15.41
N ILE A 82 -0.61 -0.93 16.62
CA ILE A 82 0.78 -1.05 17.08
C ILE A 82 0.89 -2.23 18.05
N LEU A 83 1.84 -3.10 17.76
CA LEU A 83 2.36 -4.05 18.71
C LEU A 83 3.74 -3.57 19.16
N ARG A 84 3.92 -3.26 20.46
CA ARG A 84 5.17 -2.79 21.04
C ARG A 84 5.92 -3.94 21.68
N ILE A 85 7.20 -4.06 21.38
CA ILE A 85 8.10 -5.03 22.01
C ILE A 85 9.47 -4.42 22.25
N THR A 86 10.21 -5.02 23.18
CA THR A 86 11.63 -4.68 23.36
C THR A 86 12.49 -5.41 22.32
N PRO A 87 13.71 -4.94 22.03
CA PRO A 87 14.64 -5.64 21.14
C PRO A 87 14.97 -7.06 21.58
N GLU A 88 14.94 -7.35 22.91
CA GLU A 88 15.15 -8.67 23.47
C GLU A 88 14.03 -9.66 23.09
N ASP A 89 12.82 -9.16 22.99
CA ASP A 89 11.62 -9.94 22.66
C ASP A 89 11.42 -10.13 21.15
N PHE A 90 12.23 -9.43 20.34
CA PHE A 90 12.15 -9.52 18.87
C PHE A 90 12.76 -10.83 18.37
N THR A 91 12.06 -11.93 18.60
CA THR A 91 12.53 -13.30 18.34
C THR A 91 11.49 -14.14 17.62
N ALA A 92 11.89 -15.32 17.18
CA ALA A 92 11.03 -16.37 16.62
C ALA A 92 9.97 -15.84 15.62
N SER A 93 8.68 -15.99 15.96
CA SER A 93 7.58 -15.65 15.07
C SER A 93 7.45 -14.16 14.76
N LEU A 94 7.98 -13.28 15.61
CA LEU A 94 7.94 -11.85 15.44
C LEU A 94 8.92 -11.36 14.37
N LEU A 95 10.00 -12.10 14.09
CA LEU A 95 10.93 -11.81 13.00
C LEU A 95 10.25 -11.74 11.63
N PHE A 96 9.15 -12.47 11.43
CA PHE A 96 8.48 -12.56 10.14
C PHE A 96 7.33 -11.55 9.96
N GLN A 97 7.16 -10.61 10.89
CA GLN A 97 6.15 -9.57 10.75
C GLN A 97 6.41 -8.71 9.51
N ALA A 98 5.34 -8.41 8.77
CA ALA A 98 5.47 -7.70 7.50
C ALA A 98 5.99 -6.27 7.65
N ASN A 99 5.50 -5.54 8.67
CA ASN A 99 5.89 -4.16 8.96
C ASN A 99 6.59 -4.11 10.32
N VAL A 100 7.85 -3.76 10.31
CA VAL A 100 8.66 -3.60 11.53
C VAL A 100 9.23 -2.20 11.54
N VAL A 101 9.12 -1.52 12.67
CA VAL A 101 9.80 -0.24 12.93
C VAL A 101 10.77 -0.46 14.06
N ARG A 102 12.05 -0.19 13.83
CA ARG A 102 13.12 -0.22 14.84
C ARG A 102 13.58 1.19 15.11
N VAL A 103 13.70 1.52 16.38
CA VAL A 103 14.03 2.89 16.82
C VAL A 103 15.32 2.90 17.61
N TYR A 104 16.18 3.86 17.30
CA TYR A 104 17.47 4.03 17.96
C TYR A 104 17.84 5.51 18.11
N SER A 105 18.24 5.91 19.30
CA SER A 105 18.89 7.21 19.53
C SER A 105 20.27 7.01 20.16
N SER A 106 21.26 7.82 19.76
CA SER A 106 22.65 7.64 20.16
C SER A 106 22.93 7.98 21.62
N ASP A 107 22.07 8.76 22.26
CA ASP A 107 22.11 9.10 23.68
C ASP A 107 21.60 7.97 24.60
N ASN A 108 20.84 7.02 24.05
CA ASN A 108 20.33 5.87 24.78
C ASN A 108 21.45 4.83 24.97
N ARG A 109 21.83 4.58 26.24
CA ARG A 109 22.89 3.66 26.65
C ARG A 109 22.37 2.32 27.16
N SER A 110 21.09 2.02 26.95
CA SER A 110 20.51 0.77 27.40
C SER A 110 21.01 -0.43 26.58
N LYS A 111 20.97 -1.62 27.19
CA LYS A 111 21.26 -2.88 26.48
C LYS A 111 20.35 -3.08 25.27
N SER A 112 19.09 -2.70 25.38
CA SER A 112 18.10 -2.75 24.30
C SER A 112 18.49 -1.87 23.11
N ALA A 113 19.02 -0.65 23.39
CA ALA A 113 19.54 0.23 22.36
C ALA A 113 20.74 -0.38 21.64
N ASP A 114 21.66 -1.02 22.37
CA ASP A 114 22.81 -1.73 21.79
C ASP A 114 22.37 -2.87 20.86
N LEU A 115 21.37 -3.66 21.24
CA LEU A 115 20.79 -4.72 20.39
C LEU A 115 20.18 -4.14 19.12
N THR A 116 19.50 -2.99 19.22
CA THR A 116 18.97 -2.30 18.04
C THR A 116 20.09 -1.83 17.13
N LYS A 117 21.13 -1.18 17.69
CA LYS A 117 22.30 -0.71 16.95
C LYS A 117 23.03 -1.85 16.22
N GLN A 118 23.23 -2.99 16.88
CA GLN A 118 23.87 -4.16 16.27
C GLN A 118 23.10 -4.73 15.07
N ALA A 119 21.78 -4.58 15.07
CA ALA A 119 20.91 -5.03 13.98
C ALA A 119 20.79 -4.00 12.82
N MET A 120 21.39 -2.81 12.97
CA MET A 120 21.33 -1.78 11.92
C MET A 120 22.33 -2.11 10.79
N PRO A 121 21.94 -1.92 9.53
CA PRO A 121 22.86 -1.99 8.40
C PRO A 121 24.02 -0.98 8.53
N LYS A 122 25.20 -1.34 8.03
CA LYS A 122 26.39 -0.46 8.08
C LYS A 122 26.14 0.91 7.42
N SER A 123 25.35 0.94 6.36
CA SER A 123 24.93 2.17 5.67
C SER A 123 24.11 3.12 6.54
N ILE A 124 23.39 2.61 7.53
CA ILE A 124 22.67 3.43 8.50
C ILE A 124 23.60 3.86 9.64
N LEU A 125 24.45 2.95 10.11
CA LEU A 125 25.43 3.26 11.16
C LEU A 125 26.34 4.43 10.79
N SER A 126 26.74 4.55 9.52
CA SER A 126 27.56 5.67 9.03
C SER A 126 26.80 7.02 9.01
N LYS A 127 25.48 7.00 9.11
CA LYS A 127 24.64 8.21 9.11
C LYS A 127 24.22 8.66 10.51
N LEU A 128 24.53 7.89 11.55
CA LEU A 128 24.14 8.25 12.93
C LEU A 128 24.74 9.59 13.40
N SER A 129 25.88 10.00 12.86
CA SER A 129 26.51 11.29 13.14
C SER A 129 26.22 12.36 12.08
N SER A 130 25.31 12.09 11.14
CA SER A 130 24.92 13.05 10.12
C SER A 130 24.15 14.22 10.72
N THR A 131 24.46 15.42 10.24
CA THR A 131 23.70 16.62 10.56
C THR A 131 22.63 16.93 9.53
N ASP A 132 22.49 16.09 8.48
CA ASP A 132 21.45 16.25 7.46
C ASP A 132 20.08 15.98 8.08
N PRO A 133 19.12 16.93 8.02
CA PRO A 133 17.77 16.71 8.54
C PRO A 133 17.03 15.53 7.91
N SER A 134 17.40 15.13 6.68
CA SER A 134 16.80 13.99 5.98
C SER A 134 17.30 12.64 6.51
N ASP A 135 18.39 12.61 7.27
CA ASP A 135 18.96 11.39 7.85
C ASP A 135 18.29 11.07 9.20
N TYR A 136 17.09 10.54 9.15
CA TYR A 136 16.33 10.07 10.32
C TYR A 136 15.63 8.73 10.06
N MET A 137 15.52 8.33 8.80
CA MET A 137 14.78 7.14 8.39
C MET A 137 15.51 6.36 7.30
N ALA A 138 15.45 5.05 7.38
CA ALA A 138 15.86 4.15 6.30
C ALA A 138 15.00 2.89 6.30
N VAL A 139 14.78 2.30 5.12
CA VAL A 139 13.96 1.09 4.96
C VAL A 139 14.78 -0.01 4.35
N ALA A 140 14.83 -1.16 5.02
CA ALA A 140 15.39 -2.41 4.50
C ALA A 140 14.28 -3.37 4.13
N LYS A 141 14.40 -4.02 2.97
CA LYS A 141 13.41 -4.98 2.46
C LYS A 141 13.93 -6.41 2.58
N ASP A 142 12.99 -7.34 2.81
CA ASP A 142 13.28 -8.78 2.83
C ASP A 142 14.42 -9.16 3.81
N VAL A 143 14.40 -8.59 5.02
CA VAL A 143 15.46 -8.80 6.00
C VAL A 143 15.39 -10.20 6.59
N TYR A 144 14.24 -10.60 7.12
CA TYR A 144 13.99 -11.91 7.74
C TYR A 144 12.92 -12.71 7.00
N ALA A 145 12.10 -12.04 6.18
CA ALA A 145 11.03 -12.67 5.43
C ALA A 145 10.79 -11.94 4.11
N ARG A 146 10.42 -12.69 3.09
CA ARG A 146 10.06 -12.13 1.78
C ARG A 146 8.80 -11.29 1.88
N GLY A 147 8.86 -10.07 1.36
CA GLY A 147 7.77 -9.11 1.46
C GLY A 147 7.73 -8.38 2.82
N GLN A 148 8.78 -8.48 3.64
CA GLN A 148 8.94 -7.70 4.86
C GLN A 148 9.59 -6.36 4.56
N GLU A 149 9.23 -5.33 5.33
CA GLU A 149 10.00 -4.10 5.43
C GLU A 149 10.32 -3.80 6.90
N VAL A 150 11.58 -3.47 7.12
CA VAL A 150 12.10 -2.99 8.41
C VAL A 150 12.48 -1.54 8.22
N MET A 151 11.70 -0.65 8.80
CA MET A 151 12.01 0.78 8.87
C MET A 151 12.87 1.03 10.11
N PHE A 152 13.99 1.69 9.92
CA PHE A 152 14.83 2.20 11.00
C PHE A 152 14.59 3.70 11.16
N LEU A 153 14.21 4.13 12.34
CA LEU A 153 14.13 5.53 12.76
C LEU A 153 15.31 5.78 13.71
N TYR A 154 16.14 6.77 13.40
CA TYR A 154 17.38 6.98 14.15
C TYR A 154 17.76 8.46 14.26
N GLY A 155 18.45 8.79 15.35
CA GLY A 155 18.90 10.16 15.64
C GLY A 155 19.97 10.22 16.72
N ASN A 156 20.40 11.43 17.04
CA ASN A 156 21.43 11.65 18.07
C ASN A 156 20.83 11.63 19.48
N THR A 157 19.70 12.32 19.67
CA THR A 157 18.96 12.32 20.95
C THR A 157 17.51 11.92 20.77
N GLN A 158 16.86 11.56 21.87
CA GLN A 158 15.44 11.20 21.84
C GLN A 158 14.57 12.37 21.43
N GLU A 159 14.86 13.58 21.90
CA GLU A 159 14.12 14.81 21.60
C GLU A 159 14.27 15.19 20.11
N GLU A 160 15.52 15.14 19.59
CA GLU A 160 15.78 15.40 18.17
C GLU A 160 15.02 14.42 17.28
N LEU A 161 15.10 13.12 17.57
CA LEU A 161 14.43 12.10 16.80
C LEU A 161 12.90 12.23 16.87
N ALA A 162 12.34 12.50 18.03
CA ALA A 162 10.90 12.76 18.20
C ALA A 162 10.45 13.95 17.34
N GLY A 163 11.22 15.06 17.36
CA GLY A 163 10.95 16.22 16.51
C GLY A 163 10.98 15.89 15.02
N LYS A 164 11.96 15.11 14.56
CA LYS A 164 12.04 14.65 13.16
C LYS A 164 10.87 13.73 12.78
N ILE A 165 10.48 12.81 13.66
CA ILE A 165 9.31 11.93 13.45
C ILE A 165 8.05 12.76 13.28
N MET A 166 7.82 13.77 14.13
CA MET A 166 6.66 14.65 14.02
C MET A 166 6.70 15.52 12.76
N MET A 167 7.85 16.08 12.42
CA MET A 167 8.03 16.88 11.20
C MET A 167 7.71 16.09 9.93
N HIS A 168 7.99 14.79 9.92
CA HIS A 168 7.79 13.90 8.77
C HIS A 168 6.68 12.87 9.00
N ALA A 169 5.72 13.17 9.86
CA ALA A 169 4.62 12.27 10.22
C ALA A 169 3.86 11.77 8.98
N ASP A 170 3.54 12.67 8.06
CA ASP A 170 2.82 12.33 6.83
C ASP A 170 3.62 11.39 5.92
N VAL A 171 4.93 11.60 5.81
CA VAL A 171 5.81 10.74 5.00
C VAL A 171 5.84 9.32 5.56
N ILE A 172 5.96 9.18 6.88
CA ILE A 172 5.96 7.88 7.56
C ILE A 172 4.59 7.20 7.41
N GLN A 173 3.50 7.93 7.63
CA GLN A 173 2.13 7.42 7.46
C GLN A 173 1.87 6.97 6.01
N GLN A 174 2.23 7.80 5.04
CA GLN A 174 2.03 7.50 3.62
C GLN A 174 2.82 6.27 3.20
N HIS A 175 4.06 6.12 3.66
CA HIS A 175 4.88 4.93 3.40
C HIS A 175 4.13 3.64 3.78
N PHE A 176 3.59 3.57 5.00
CA PHE A 176 2.86 2.39 5.46
C PHE A 176 1.48 2.24 4.80
N ASN A 177 0.79 3.32 4.48
CA ASN A 177 -0.48 3.26 3.76
C ASN A 177 -0.29 2.67 2.34
N GLU A 178 0.70 3.15 1.58
CA GLU A 178 1.00 2.62 0.25
C GLU A 178 1.45 1.15 0.31
N ARG A 179 2.24 0.82 1.31
CA ARG A 179 2.66 -0.55 1.54
C ARG A 179 1.46 -1.47 1.85
N GLU A 180 0.59 -1.08 2.77
CA GLU A 180 -0.60 -1.87 3.10
C GLU A 180 -1.56 -1.99 1.91
N LYS A 181 -1.77 -0.93 1.16
CA LYS A 181 -2.53 -0.97 -0.10
C LYS A 181 -1.98 -2.02 -1.07
N LYS A 182 -0.65 -2.08 -1.23
CA LYS A 182 0.01 -3.09 -2.07
C LYS A 182 -0.13 -4.51 -1.50
N ARG A 183 0.01 -4.69 -0.18
CA ARG A 183 -0.15 -5.99 0.48
C ARG A 183 -1.57 -6.51 0.34
N ILE A 184 -2.57 -5.68 0.65
CA ILE A 184 -4.00 -6.01 0.53
C ILE A 184 -4.31 -6.35 -0.93
N ARG A 185 -3.86 -5.55 -1.89
CA ARG A 185 -4.04 -5.83 -3.32
C ARG A 185 -3.45 -7.17 -3.73
N THR A 186 -2.25 -7.50 -3.25
CA THR A 186 -1.62 -8.80 -3.52
C THR A 186 -2.44 -9.95 -2.95
N ASP A 187 -2.99 -9.79 -1.75
CA ASP A 187 -3.80 -10.79 -1.07
C ASP A 187 -5.14 -11.05 -1.78
N ILE A 188 -5.93 -9.99 -2.02
CA ILE A 188 -7.25 -10.12 -2.65
C ILE A 188 -7.20 -10.70 -4.08
N TYR A 189 -6.10 -10.49 -4.80
CA TYR A 189 -5.89 -11.05 -6.15
C TYR A 189 -5.01 -12.31 -6.18
N SER A 190 -4.63 -12.86 -5.01
CA SER A 190 -3.80 -14.06 -4.94
C SER A 190 -4.52 -15.32 -5.39
N SER A 191 -5.83 -15.39 -5.16
CA SER A 191 -6.63 -16.57 -5.51
C SER A 191 -7.20 -16.49 -6.93
N LYS A 192 -8.07 -15.54 -7.19
CA LYS A 192 -8.70 -15.35 -8.51
C LYS A 192 -9.27 -13.93 -8.65
N GLU A 193 -9.35 -13.45 -9.90
CA GLU A 193 -10.14 -12.28 -10.28
C GLU A 193 -11.18 -12.66 -11.32
N SER A 194 -12.26 -11.91 -11.40
CA SER A 194 -13.27 -12.07 -12.44
C SER A 194 -12.82 -11.34 -13.71
N LYS A 195 -12.12 -12.06 -14.59
CA LYS A 195 -11.68 -11.52 -15.88
C LYS A 195 -12.85 -11.12 -16.78
N GLU A 196 -13.97 -11.83 -16.67
CA GLU A 196 -15.20 -11.54 -17.41
C GLU A 196 -15.76 -10.18 -17.02
N LEU A 197 -15.92 -9.90 -15.73
CA LEU A 197 -16.41 -8.61 -15.27
C LEU A 197 -15.41 -7.47 -15.57
N GLY A 198 -14.12 -7.74 -15.48
CA GLY A 198 -13.09 -6.76 -15.87
C GLY A 198 -13.15 -6.45 -17.37
N LYS A 199 -13.37 -7.47 -18.23
CA LYS A 199 -13.60 -7.27 -19.67
C LYS A 199 -14.87 -6.49 -19.94
N HIS A 200 -15.94 -6.80 -19.24
CA HIS A 200 -17.23 -6.10 -19.39
C HIS A 200 -17.07 -4.59 -19.10
N ILE A 201 -16.34 -4.22 -18.04
CA ILE A 201 -16.00 -2.81 -17.76
C ILE A 201 -15.22 -2.19 -18.93
N GLN A 202 -14.23 -2.89 -19.44
CA GLN A 202 -13.41 -2.39 -20.55
C GLN A 202 -14.22 -2.18 -21.82
N ASP A 203 -15.11 -3.13 -22.14
CA ASP A 203 -15.96 -3.06 -23.34
C ASP A 203 -17.00 -1.92 -23.20
N LYS A 204 -17.51 -1.67 -22.00
CA LYS A 204 -18.56 -0.68 -21.75
C LYS A 204 -18.04 0.75 -21.58
N PHE A 205 -16.99 0.92 -20.76
CA PHE A 205 -16.51 2.24 -20.34
C PHE A 205 -15.18 2.64 -21.01
N GLY A 206 -14.50 1.71 -21.71
CA GLY A 206 -13.19 1.95 -22.30
C GLY A 206 -12.04 2.07 -21.28
N VAL A 207 -12.26 1.65 -20.05
CA VAL A 207 -11.29 1.72 -18.93
C VAL A 207 -11.05 0.34 -18.34
N LYS A 208 -10.06 0.21 -17.46
CA LYS A 208 -9.78 -1.05 -16.78
C LYS A 208 -10.00 -0.91 -15.28
N LEU A 209 -10.66 -1.89 -14.71
CA LEU A 209 -10.77 -2.08 -13.26
C LEU A 209 -10.73 -3.59 -12.97
N ARG A 210 -9.90 -3.99 -12.03
CA ARG A 210 -9.81 -5.40 -11.63
C ARG A 210 -10.90 -5.72 -10.62
N ILE A 211 -11.64 -6.81 -10.87
CA ILE A 211 -12.75 -7.23 -10.01
C ILE A 211 -12.32 -8.49 -9.25
N PRO A 212 -12.24 -8.46 -7.90
CA PRO A 212 -11.96 -9.66 -7.12
C PRO A 212 -13.07 -10.70 -7.28
N PHE A 213 -12.72 -11.98 -7.28
CA PHE A 213 -13.65 -13.08 -7.54
C PHE A 213 -14.87 -13.11 -6.60
N ALA A 214 -14.70 -12.63 -5.36
CA ALA A 214 -15.77 -12.59 -4.36
C ALA A 214 -16.87 -11.56 -4.65
N TYR A 215 -16.66 -10.63 -5.58
CA TYR A 215 -17.62 -9.61 -5.94
C TYR A 215 -18.47 -10.05 -7.12
N LYS A 216 -19.75 -9.70 -7.06
CA LYS A 216 -20.74 -9.95 -8.14
C LYS A 216 -21.31 -8.63 -8.59
N LYS A 217 -21.72 -8.55 -9.86
CA LYS A 217 -22.51 -7.41 -10.34
C LYS A 217 -23.84 -7.39 -9.60
N ALA A 218 -24.13 -6.26 -8.97
CA ALA A 218 -25.36 -6.04 -8.22
C ALA A 218 -26.38 -5.30 -9.07
N ASP A 219 -25.95 -4.24 -9.78
CA ASP A 219 -26.77 -3.46 -10.68
C ASP A 219 -25.95 -2.81 -11.78
N GLU A 220 -26.63 -2.37 -12.86
CA GLU A 220 -26.01 -1.75 -14.01
C GLU A 220 -26.97 -0.81 -14.74
N GLY A 221 -26.56 0.44 -14.95
CA GLY A 221 -27.25 1.42 -15.81
C GLY A 221 -26.42 1.77 -17.04
N GLN A 222 -26.82 2.76 -17.81
CA GLN A 222 -26.11 3.17 -19.01
C GLN A 222 -24.67 3.65 -18.71
N GLN A 223 -24.51 4.49 -17.69
CA GLN A 223 -23.24 5.10 -17.28
C GLN A 223 -22.81 4.65 -15.87
N PHE A 224 -23.33 3.52 -15.39
CA PHE A 224 -23.16 3.04 -14.03
C PHE A 224 -22.96 1.52 -14.00
N ILE A 225 -22.16 1.03 -13.06
CA ILE A 225 -22.05 -0.40 -12.73
C ILE A 225 -21.65 -0.56 -11.26
N TRP A 226 -22.36 -1.43 -10.55
CA TRP A 226 -22.17 -1.69 -9.13
C TRP A 226 -21.80 -3.15 -8.86
N PHE A 227 -20.80 -3.33 -8.00
CA PHE A 227 -20.33 -4.65 -7.55
C PHE A 227 -20.49 -4.77 -6.05
N ARG A 228 -20.93 -5.93 -5.61
CA ARG A 228 -21.19 -6.21 -4.20
C ARG A 228 -20.58 -7.55 -3.78
N ASN A 229 -20.00 -7.58 -2.58
CA ASN A 229 -19.60 -8.79 -1.88
C ASN A 229 -20.42 -8.88 -0.58
N PRO A 230 -21.65 -9.43 -0.67
CA PRO A 230 -22.56 -9.48 0.46
C PRO A 230 -22.13 -10.57 1.45
N GLY A 231 -22.19 -10.25 2.74
CA GLY A 231 -21.98 -11.18 3.83
C GLY A 231 -23.03 -10.98 4.91
N GLN A 232 -23.20 -11.95 5.80
CA GLN A 232 -24.23 -11.87 6.85
C GLN A 232 -24.04 -10.68 7.82
N LYS A 233 -22.79 -10.30 8.09
CA LYS A 233 -22.46 -9.23 9.04
C LYS A 233 -21.63 -8.10 8.42
N ILE A 234 -21.11 -8.31 7.23
CA ILE A 234 -20.21 -7.39 6.53
C ILE A 234 -20.65 -7.36 5.09
N ASP A 235 -20.93 -6.17 4.60
CA ASP A 235 -21.21 -5.92 3.19
C ASP A 235 -20.15 -4.94 2.67
N LYS A 236 -19.52 -5.29 1.56
CA LYS A 236 -18.55 -4.46 0.86
C LYS A 236 -19.01 -4.26 -0.55
N SER A 237 -19.05 -3.03 -0.97
CA SER A 237 -19.53 -2.65 -2.28
C SER A 237 -18.62 -1.62 -2.92
N PHE A 238 -18.55 -1.62 -4.22
CA PHE A 238 -17.98 -0.50 -4.98
C PHE A 238 -18.71 -0.34 -6.31
N PHE A 239 -18.73 0.88 -6.81
CA PHE A 239 -19.30 1.19 -8.11
C PHE A 239 -18.37 2.08 -8.93
N LEU A 240 -18.59 2.08 -10.22
CA LEU A 240 -18.01 2.96 -11.22
C LEU A 240 -19.13 3.66 -11.97
N THR A 241 -19.01 4.97 -12.13
CA THR A 241 -19.89 5.75 -12.98
C THR A 241 -19.08 6.77 -13.79
N GLU A 242 -19.64 7.25 -14.88
CA GLU A 242 -19.02 8.26 -15.73
C GLU A 242 -20.00 9.36 -16.10
N THR A 243 -19.45 10.53 -16.43
CA THR A 243 -20.18 11.66 -17.01
C THR A 243 -19.25 12.42 -17.95
N PRO A 244 -19.74 13.18 -18.95
CA PRO A 244 -18.89 14.08 -19.71
C PRO A 244 -18.13 15.03 -18.80
N PHE A 245 -16.85 15.21 -19.03
CA PHE A 245 -16.04 16.24 -18.37
C PHE A 245 -16.21 17.55 -19.12
N VAL A 246 -16.82 18.53 -18.48
CA VAL A 246 -17.15 19.83 -19.10
C VAL A 246 -16.29 20.95 -18.51
N SER A 247 -16.01 20.89 -17.21
CA SER A 247 -15.21 21.91 -16.53
C SER A 247 -14.63 21.41 -15.20
N GLU A 248 -13.60 22.06 -14.72
CA GLU A 248 -12.95 21.77 -13.43
C GLU A 248 -13.91 21.96 -12.24
N SER A 249 -14.97 22.76 -12.37
CA SER A 249 -15.99 22.92 -11.32
C SER A 249 -16.69 21.61 -10.94
N GLN A 250 -16.63 20.59 -11.80
CA GLN A 250 -17.14 19.26 -11.49
C GLN A 250 -16.27 18.53 -10.43
N LEU A 251 -15.04 19.01 -10.22
CA LEU A 251 -14.11 18.45 -9.23
C LEU A 251 -14.18 19.18 -7.88
N GLU A 252 -15.01 20.22 -7.77
CA GLU A 252 -15.26 20.88 -6.49
C GLU A 252 -15.99 19.95 -5.52
N PRO A 253 -15.68 20.00 -4.20
CA PRO A 253 -16.24 19.09 -3.21
C PRO A 253 -17.77 18.97 -3.26
N ASP A 254 -18.46 20.09 -3.29
CA ASP A 254 -19.93 20.10 -3.29
C ASP A 254 -20.50 19.55 -4.60
N SER A 255 -19.84 19.76 -5.73
CA SER A 255 -20.21 19.22 -7.03
C SER A 255 -20.08 17.69 -7.06
N ILE A 256 -18.98 17.15 -6.49
CA ILE A 256 -18.75 15.70 -6.37
C ILE A 256 -19.83 15.09 -5.48
N ILE A 257 -20.15 15.69 -4.33
CA ILE A 257 -21.18 15.20 -3.40
C ILE A 257 -22.54 15.19 -4.08
N ALA A 258 -22.91 16.28 -4.74
CA ALA A 258 -24.18 16.39 -5.44
C ALA A 258 -24.29 15.38 -6.60
N PHE A 259 -23.21 15.17 -7.34
CA PHE A 259 -23.16 14.14 -8.39
C PHE A 259 -23.31 12.74 -7.81
N ARG A 260 -22.54 12.43 -6.76
CA ARG A 260 -22.60 11.17 -6.03
C ARG A 260 -24.02 10.86 -5.55
N ASP A 261 -24.64 11.80 -4.84
CA ASP A 261 -25.97 11.59 -4.24
C ASP A 261 -27.05 11.38 -5.32
N ARG A 262 -26.94 12.06 -6.46
CA ARG A 262 -27.83 11.84 -7.62
C ARG A 262 -27.67 10.43 -8.19
N VAL A 263 -26.44 9.96 -8.38
CA VAL A 263 -26.15 8.60 -8.86
C VAL A 263 -26.62 7.55 -7.87
N CYS A 264 -26.34 7.75 -6.58
CA CYS A 264 -26.74 6.82 -5.53
C CYS A 264 -28.28 6.73 -5.39
N LYS A 265 -28.98 7.84 -5.56
CA LYS A 265 -30.47 7.87 -5.55
C LYS A 265 -31.05 7.06 -6.68
N GLU A 266 -30.40 7.02 -7.83
CA GLU A 266 -30.87 6.31 -9.01
C GLU A 266 -30.58 4.80 -8.96
N TYR A 267 -29.40 4.42 -8.44
CA TYR A 267 -28.88 3.04 -8.61
C TYR A 267 -28.60 2.30 -7.31
N VAL A 268 -28.39 2.96 -6.19
CA VAL A 268 -28.02 2.28 -4.94
C VAL A 268 -29.20 2.28 -3.98
N LEU A 269 -30.12 1.35 -4.26
CA LEU A 269 -31.39 1.24 -3.57
C LEU A 269 -31.33 0.32 -2.36
N GLY A 270 -32.09 0.64 -1.32
CA GLY A 270 -32.30 -0.20 -0.16
C GLY A 270 -33.36 -1.26 -0.43
N ASN A 271 -32.99 -2.56 -0.38
CA ASN A 271 -33.92 -3.68 -0.61
C ASN A 271 -34.68 -3.62 -1.95
N ASP A 272 -34.01 -3.09 -3.00
CA ASP A 272 -34.61 -2.89 -4.32
C ASP A 272 -35.87 -2.00 -4.31
N ASP A 273 -36.01 -1.16 -3.29
CA ASP A 273 -37.12 -0.22 -3.13
C ASP A 273 -36.72 1.17 -3.69
N PRO A 274 -37.37 1.69 -4.73
CA PRO A 274 -37.06 3.00 -5.32
C PRO A 274 -37.17 4.17 -4.35
N ASP A 275 -38.00 4.05 -3.31
CA ASP A 275 -38.16 5.08 -2.29
C ASP A 275 -37.08 5.02 -1.22
N SER A 276 -36.32 3.93 -1.16
CA SER A 276 -35.18 3.73 -0.24
C SER A 276 -33.87 3.78 -1.00
N TYR A 277 -33.09 4.84 -0.83
CA TYR A 277 -31.84 5.06 -1.57
C TYR A 277 -30.70 5.58 -0.70
N MET A 278 -29.49 5.38 -1.17
CA MET A 278 -28.27 5.86 -0.50
C MET A 278 -28.04 7.35 -0.76
N LEU A 279 -27.63 8.06 0.30
CA LEU A 279 -27.21 9.46 0.24
C LEU A 279 -26.06 9.72 1.22
N THR A 280 -25.42 10.88 1.08
CA THR A 280 -24.37 11.33 1.98
C THR A 280 -24.95 11.67 3.35
N GLN A 281 -24.33 11.14 4.42
CA GLN A 281 -24.63 11.52 5.79
C GLN A 281 -23.89 12.82 6.11
N THR A 282 -24.61 13.82 6.60
CA THR A 282 -24.10 15.18 6.83
C THR A 282 -23.66 15.44 8.29
N ILE A 283 -23.82 14.47 9.21
CA ILE A 283 -23.38 14.63 10.62
C ILE A 283 -21.88 14.85 10.69
N LEU A 284 -21.10 14.13 9.91
CA LEU A 284 -19.69 14.42 9.68
C LEU A 284 -19.54 14.94 8.26
N LYS A 285 -18.93 16.13 8.14
CA LYS A 285 -18.65 16.69 6.81
C LYS A 285 -17.71 15.75 6.04
N PRO A 286 -18.01 15.43 4.78
CA PRO A 286 -17.07 14.70 3.94
C PRO A 286 -15.74 15.45 3.82
N GLU A 287 -14.64 14.72 3.89
CA GLU A 287 -13.29 15.23 3.67
C GLU A 287 -12.86 15.00 2.23
N THR A 288 -12.31 16.02 1.61
CA THR A 288 -11.77 15.94 0.24
C THR A 288 -10.33 16.34 0.21
N ARG A 289 -9.56 15.72 -0.66
CA ARG A 289 -8.18 16.09 -0.93
C ARG A 289 -7.77 15.75 -2.36
N THR A 290 -6.89 16.55 -2.91
CA THR A 290 -6.20 16.20 -4.17
C THR A 290 -5.22 15.06 -3.93
N VAL A 291 -5.20 14.10 -4.83
CA VAL A 291 -4.28 12.96 -4.80
C VAL A 291 -3.67 12.72 -6.18
N ASP A 292 -2.44 12.21 -6.19
CA ASP A 292 -1.86 11.59 -7.38
C ASP A 292 -2.41 10.16 -7.49
N PHE A 293 -3.32 9.95 -8.42
CA PHE A 293 -3.92 8.64 -8.66
C PHE A 293 -3.24 7.96 -9.86
N ASN A 294 -2.20 7.17 -9.59
CA ASN A 294 -1.39 6.50 -10.60
C ASN A 294 -0.80 7.48 -11.66
N GLY A 295 -0.35 8.66 -11.23
CA GLY A 295 0.20 9.69 -12.11
C GLY A 295 -0.84 10.67 -12.69
N LYS A 296 -2.11 10.58 -12.26
CA LYS A 296 -3.19 11.47 -12.69
C LYS A 296 -3.71 12.31 -11.54
N TYR A 297 -4.11 13.54 -11.88
CA TYR A 297 -4.85 14.36 -10.94
C TYR A 297 -6.20 13.72 -10.62
N ALA A 298 -6.50 13.59 -9.34
CA ALA A 298 -7.79 13.12 -8.88
C ALA A 298 -8.18 13.79 -7.56
N VAL A 299 -9.48 13.82 -7.28
CA VAL A 299 -10.01 14.25 -6.00
C VAL A 299 -10.51 13.03 -5.25
N GLU A 300 -9.87 12.74 -4.11
CA GLU A 300 -10.36 11.74 -3.15
C GLU A 300 -11.43 12.40 -2.28
N ILE A 301 -12.50 11.66 -2.02
CA ILE A 301 -13.55 12.04 -1.07
C ILE A 301 -13.78 10.91 -0.07
N ARG A 302 -13.87 11.24 1.20
CA ARG A 302 -14.23 10.33 2.28
C ARG A 302 -15.41 10.86 3.04
N GLY A 303 -16.39 10.01 3.31
CA GLY A 303 -17.60 10.41 4.01
C GLY A 303 -18.33 9.24 4.62
N LEU A 304 -19.48 9.56 5.19
CA LEU A 304 -20.44 8.56 5.65
C LEU A 304 -21.64 8.57 4.73
N TRP A 305 -22.13 7.38 4.42
CA TRP A 305 -23.38 7.16 3.71
C TRP A 305 -24.48 6.70 4.65
N ARG A 306 -25.72 6.93 4.31
CA ARG A 306 -26.89 6.36 4.95
C ARG A 306 -27.98 6.08 3.90
N LEU A 307 -28.91 5.21 4.23
CA LEU A 307 -30.19 5.17 3.53
C LEU A 307 -31.13 6.25 4.07
N ASN A 308 -32.04 6.76 3.25
CA ASN A 308 -33.00 7.78 3.67
C ASN A 308 -34.03 7.22 4.64
N GLU A 309 -34.60 6.03 4.36
CA GLU A 309 -35.73 5.45 5.11
C GLU A 309 -35.29 4.44 6.18
N ILE A 310 -34.15 3.81 6.04
CA ILE A 310 -33.69 2.72 6.91
C ILE A 310 -32.48 3.17 7.72
N ALA A 311 -32.41 2.82 9.00
CA ALA A 311 -31.26 3.09 9.88
C ALA A 311 -30.04 2.24 9.50
N MET A 312 -29.56 2.40 8.28
CA MET A 312 -28.39 1.72 7.73
C MET A 312 -27.42 2.75 7.17
N GLY A 313 -26.13 2.56 7.44
CA GLY A 313 -25.08 3.48 7.00
C GLY A 313 -23.69 2.97 7.28
N GLY A 314 -22.69 3.67 6.76
CA GLY A 314 -21.30 3.32 6.93
C GLY A 314 -20.34 4.31 6.27
N PRO A 315 -19.05 4.03 6.26
CA PRO A 315 -18.07 4.85 5.57
C PRO A 315 -18.03 4.55 4.08
N TYR A 316 -17.61 5.57 3.31
CA TYR A 316 -17.23 5.43 1.91
C TYR A 316 -15.92 6.16 1.61
N VAL A 317 -15.26 5.73 0.54
CA VAL A 317 -14.13 6.42 -0.10
C VAL A 317 -14.39 6.46 -1.59
N GLY A 318 -14.28 7.63 -2.19
CA GLY A 318 -14.47 7.84 -3.62
C GLY A 318 -13.32 8.59 -4.27
N TYR A 319 -13.23 8.46 -5.59
CA TYR A 319 -12.22 9.14 -6.42
C TYR A 319 -12.89 9.68 -7.67
N ALA A 320 -12.77 11.00 -7.87
CA ALA A 320 -13.16 11.67 -9.12
C ALA A 320 -11.90 11.84 -9.98
N ILE A 321 -11.88 11.22 -11.15
CA ILE A 321 -10.70 11.10 -12.03
C ILE A 321 -11.09 11.54 -13.45
N VAL A 322 -10.31 12.44 -14.05
CA VAL A 322 -10.53 12.87 -15.43
C VAL A 322 -9.75 11.97 -16.40
N ASP A 323 -10.46 11.39 -17.36
CA ASP A 323 -9.86 10.79 -18.56
C ASP A 323 -9.92 11.82 -19.69
N GLU A 324 -8.79 12.49 -19.91
CA GLU A 324 -8.68 13.53 -20.94
C GLU A 324 -8.86 12.99 -22.35
N ALA A 325 -8.44 11.74 -22.59
CA ALA A 325 -8.54 11.11 -23.90
C ALA A 325 -9.98 10.85 -24.30
N GLN A 326 -10.85 10.52 -23.35
CA GLN A 326 -12.26 10.31 -23.56
C GLN A 326 -13.12 11.54 -23.27
N GLN A 327 -12.54 12.63 -22.73
CA GLN A 327 -13.25 13.81 -22.23
C GLN A 327 -14.37 13.42 -21.23
N LYS A 328 -14.03 12.52 -20.29
CA LYS A 328 -14.95 11.98 -19.28
C LYS A 328 -14.41 12.19 -17.88
N LEU A 329 -15.34 12.41 -16.96
CA LEU A 329 -15.11 12.33 -15.53
C LEU A 329 -15.60 10.97 -15.06
N PHE A 330 -14.71 10.15 -14.54
CA PHE A 330 -15.03 8.91 -13.85
C PHE A 330 -15.13 9.17 -12.35
N TYR A 331 -16.17 8.59 -11.73
CA TYR A 331 -16.28 8.53 -10.28
C TYR A 331 -16.35 7.07 -9.84
N LEU A 332 -15.40 6.70 -8.98
CA LEU A 332 -15.35 5.38 -8.36
C LEU A 332 -15.60 5.54 -6.87
N GLU A 333 -16.42 4.68 -6.29
CA GLU A 333 -16.66 4.68 -4.86
C GLU A 333 -16.65 3.27 -4.29
N GLY A 334 -15.98 3.10 -3.15
CA GLY A 334 -16.10 1.92 -2.31
C GLY A 334 -16.78 2.27 -1.00
N PHE A 335 -17.76 1.49 -0.58
CA PHE A 335 -18.49 1.69 0.66
C PHE A 335 -18.72 0.38 1.41
N ALA A 336 -18.82 0.46 2.73
CA ALA A 336 -18.92 -0.71 3.57
C ALA A 336 -20.02 -0.57 4.62
N TYR A 337 -20.67 -1.70 4.92
CA TYR A 337 -21.61 -1.84 6.02
C TYR A 337 -21.10 -2.91 6.99
N ARG A 338 -20.98 -2.55 8.26
CA ARG A 338 -20.64 -3.46 9.35
C ARG A 338 -21.12 -2.87 10.67
N PRO A 339 -22.34 -3.16 11.09
CA PRO A 339 -22.88 -2.63 12.34
C PRO A 339 -22.04 -3.12 13.53
N GLY A 340 -21.73 -2.19 14.45
CA GLY A 340 -20.97 -2.49 15.67
C GLY A 340 -19.50 -2.93 15.50
N GLY A 341 -18.99 -3.04 14.28
CA GLY A 341 -17.61 -3.52 14.03
C GLY A 341 -16.70 -2.46 13.41
N ASN A 342 -15.39 -2.72 13.47
CA ASN A 342 -14.35 -1.89 12.87
C ASN A 342 -14.45 -1.89 11.35
N LYS A 343 -14.22 -0.75 10.70
CA LYS A 343 -14.43 -0.54 9.28
C LYS A 343 -13.18 -0.10 8.51
N ARG A 344 -12.14 0.32 9.21
CA ARG A 344 -10.88 0.79 8.60
C ARG A 344 -10.33 -0.19 7.57
N GLU A 345 -10.20 -1.49 7.93
CA GLU A 345 -9.63 -2.47 7.02
C GLU A 345 -10.56 -2.78 5.83
N LEU A 346 -11.88 -2.61 6.00
CA LEU A 346 -12.82 -2.74 4.90
C LEU A 346 -12.64 -1.62 3.87
N ILE A 347 -12.48 -0.38 4.36
CA ILE A 347 -12.19 0.77 3.48
C ILE A 347 -10.84 0.60 2.79
N ARG A 348 -9.79 0.14 3.49
CA ARG A 348 -8.49 -0.13 2.88
C ARG A 348 -8.56 -1.20 1.78
N GLU A 349 -9.37 -2.23 1.97
CA GLU A 349 -9.60 -3.24 0.94
C GLU A 349 -10.27 -2.63 -0.30
N LEU A 350 -11.31 -1.84 -0.08
CA LEU A 350 -11.99 -1.13 -1.17
C LEU A 350 -11.06 -0.16 -1.89
N GLU A 351 -10.28 0.63 -1.16
CA GLU A 351 -9.24 1.48 -1.75
C GLU A 351 -8.28 0.67 -2.64
N ALA A 352 -7.79 -0.49 -2.14
CA ALA A 352 -6.87 -1.33 -2.89
C ALA A 352 -7.48 -1.87 -4.20
N ILE A 353 -8.80 -2.07 -4.23
CA ILE A 353 -9.56 -2.44 -5.44
C ILE A 353 -9.65 -1.23 -6.38
N LEU A 354 -10.14 -0.09 -5.89
CA LEU A 354 -10.34 1.12 -6.71
C LEU A 354 -9.01 1.59 -7.33
N TRP A 355 -7.89 1.50 -6.62
CA TRP A 355 -6.56 1.83 -7.14
C TRP A 355 -6.02 0.88 -8.22
N THR A 356 -6.82 -0.09 -8.67
CA THR A 356 -6.53 -0.86 -9.89
C THR A 356 -7.13 -0.23 -11.15
N PHE A 357 -7.88 0.85 -10.99
CA PHE A 357 -8.46 1.58 -12.11
C PHE A 357 -7.38 2.19 -13.01
N GLN A 358 -7.58 2.10 -14.31
CA GLN A 358 -6.72 2.68 -15.34
C GLN A 358 -7.62 3.32 -16.40
N THR A 359 -7.31 4.55 -16.75
CA THR A 359 -7.97 5.30 -17.83
C THR A 359 -7.60 4.75 -19.21
N SER A 360 -8.29 5.17 -20.25
CA SER A 360 -8.12 4.65 -21.59
C SER A 360 -6.71 4.85 -22.17
N ASP A 361 -6.05 5.95 -21.84
CA ASP A 361 -4.70 6.29 -22.30
C ASP A 361 -3.59 5.46 -21.63
N GLU A 362 -3.89 4.87 -20.47
CA GLU A 362 -2.97 3.95 -19.78
C GLU A 362 -3.04 2.51 -20.34
N LEU A 363 -4.04 2.22 -21.16
CA LEU A 363 -4.21 0.90 -21.75
C LEU A 363 -3.26 0.70 -22.93
N PRO A 364 -2.70 -0.52 -23.13
CA PRO A 364 -1.96 -0.82 -24.35
C PRO A 364 -2.81 -0.52 -25.57
N LYS A 365 -2.31 0.31 -26.47
CA LYS A 365 -2.98 0.53 -27.76
C LYS A 365 -3.18 -0.82 -28.42
N GLN A 366 -4.42 -1.23 -28.64
CA GLN A 366 -4.71 -2.41 -29.42
C GLN A 366 -4.04 -2.19 -30.79
N SER A 367 -3.03 -3.01 -31.09
CA SER A 367 -2.49 -3.05 -32.46
C SER A 367 -3.67 -3.38 -33.36
N ALA A 368 -4.05 -2.45 -34.23
CA ALA A 368 -5.05 -2.71 -35.24
C ALA A 368 -4.63 -4.00 -35.95
N ALA A 369 -5.36 -5.08 -35.69
CA ALA A 369 -5.19 -6.29 -36.43
C ALA A 369 -5.54 -5.94 -37.88
N LYS A 370 -4.48 -5.98 -38.75
CA LYS A 370 -4.64 -5.88 -40.20
C LYS A 370 -5.27 -7.14 -40.73
#